data_9dbf9219ed2eeaf24352d1ba3ac553b0
#
_entry.id   9dbf9219ed2eeaf24352d1ba3ac553b0
#
_cell.length_a   1.000
_cell.length_b   1.000
_cell.length_c   1.000
_cell.angle_alpha   90.00
_cell.angle_beta   90.00
_cell.angle_gamma   90.00
#
_symmetry.space_group_name_H-M   'P 1'
#
loop_
_entity.id
_entity.type
_entity.pdbx_description
1 polymer ?
#
loop_
_entity_poly.entity_id
_entity_poly.type
_entity_poly.pdbx_seq_one_letter_code
_entity_poly.pdbx_strand_id
1 'polypeptide(L)'
;MISTTRGALCAGVALIAALVAPGVSRADVIGDWNILAQNEALLIRPTAHGQTRGMAMVQGAVYDAVNAITRKHEPYLLDVDDVGAQPFASQDAAVATAAHHVLVAIVAPARVPALDTAYAATLAAIPDGASEDGGVAAGEAAAKAMLDARAGDGYMATFTPTIGPDAGNWRPLGWPATTGLDPDGWVGNLKPFVIQSTSQFRSKGPNALTSAAYTKDFNEVKSLGAANSTTRTADQTTAAIFWQFAPAPLWNRLARDLAAPGRFNLDTDKQARLYAMVNLAAADAAISCWNDKYHWGFWRPRAAIREADGDGNPATIADPGWESLFNPSTQTTPPLATPPFPDHPSGHGCLSGAVLRTFREFLGRDKVPFDVYSGRFPNQPRHFERFSLALKEIVGARIWGGIHFRTADVQGATMGKKVGFWLQKHYFQPVRP
;
A
#
# COMPACT_ATOMS: atom_id res chain seq x y z
N MET A 1 -9.71 88.71 43.89
CA MET A 1 -9.07 88.21 42.65
C MET A 1 -9.26 86.70 42.63
N ILE A 2 -10.18 86.28 41.81
CA ILE A 2 -10.68 84.89 41.77
C ILE A 2 -10.03 84.20 40.57
N SER A 3 -9.26 83.14 40.80
CA SER A 3 -8.67 82.30 39.74
C SER A 3 -9.51 81.00 39.60
N THR A 4 -10.10 80.82 38.45
CA THR A 4 -10.87 79.62 38.08
C THR A 4 -9.94 78.66 37.33
N THR A 5 -9.67 77.49 37.90
CA THR A 5 -9.03 76.38 37.25
C THR A 5 -10.08 75.41 36.68
N ARG A 6 -10.06 75.25 35.35
CA ARG A 6 -10.87 74.25 34.64
C ARG A 6 -10.17 72.89 34.70
N GLY A 7 -10.84 71.92 35.26
CA GLY A 7 -10.43 70.53 35.22
C GLY A 7 -10.78 69.87 33.85
N ALA A 8 -9.82 69.27 33.21
CA ALA A 8 -10.01 68.47 31.99
C ALA A 8 -10.23 67.01 32.40
N LEU A 9 -11.39 66.44 32.06
CA LEU A 9 -11.66 64.98 32.13
C LEU A 9 -10.95 64.28 30.94
N CYS A 10 -9.95 63.46 31.22
CA CYS A 10 -9.44 62.48 30.26
C CYS A 10 -10.28 61.22 30.32
N ALA A 11 -11.06 61.01 29.28
CA ALA A 11 -11.71 59.66 29.07
C ALA A 11 -10.70 58.66 28.51
N GLY A 12 -10.32 57.76 29.35
CA GLY A 12 -9.46 56.61 28.95
C GLY A 12 -10.27 55.59 28.13
N VAL A 13 -9.95 55.49 26.84
CA VAL A 13 -10.43 54.37 25.99
C VAL A 13 -9.59 53.13 26.32
N ALA A 14 -10.19 52.17 27.00
CA ALA A 14 -9.59 50.86 27.21
C ALA A 14 -9.65 50.07 25.89
N LEU A 15 -8.52 49.92 25.23
CA LEU A 15 -8.34 48.96 24.11
C LEU A 15 -8.34 47.53 24.68
N ILE A 16 -9.43 46.82 24.49
CA ILE A 16 -9.46 45.38 24.71
C ILE A 16 -8.70 44.71 23.55
N ALA A 17 -7.43 44.41 23.75
CA ALA A 17 -6.67 43.54 22.87
C ALA A 17 -7.25 42.13 23.02
N ALA A 18 -8.03 41.67 22.04
CA ALA A 18 -8.40 40.26 21.91
C ALA A 18 -7.11 39.47 21.64
N LEU A 19 -6.62 38.79 22.66
CA LEU A 19 -5.61 37.76 22.52
C LEU A 19 -6.22 36.65 21.63
N VAL A 20 -5.89 36.67 20.33
CA VAL A 20 -6.06 35.52 19.45
C VAL A 20 -5.07 34.51 19.99
N ALA A 21 -5.54 33.52 20.76
CA ALA A 21 -4.75 32.38 21.12
C ALA A 21 -4.27 31.70 19.81
N PRO A 22 -2.98 31.39 19.68
CA PRO A 22 -2.53 30.60 18.55
C PRO A 22 -3.36 29.34 18.55
N GLY A 23 -4.08 29.06 17.41
CA GLY A 23 -4.87 27.86 17.27
C GLY A 23 -3.95 26.69 17.56
N VAL A 24 -4.30 25.91 18.57
CA VAL A 24 -3.67 24.61 18.82
C VAL A 24 -3.88 23.83 17.53
N SER A 25 -2.79 23.50 16.84
CA SER A 25 -2.84 22.59 15.69
C SER A 25 -3.53 21.33 16.18
N ARG A 26 -4.73 21.07 15.70
CA ARG A 26 -5.47 19.83 16.04
C ARG A 26 -4.54 18.67 15.66
N ALA A 27 -4.31 17.73 16.59
CA ALA A 27 -3.56 16.53 16.31
C ALA A 27 -4.16 15.84 15.07
N ASP A 28 -3.33 15.34 14.17
CA ASP A 28 -3.78 14.56 13.01
C ASP A 28 -4.03 13.13 13.45
N VAL A 29 -5.10 12.91 14.21
CA VAL A 29 -5.44 11.62 14.81
C VAL A 29 -5.50 10.51 13.77
N ILE A 30 -6.05 10.80 12.58
CA ILE A 30 -6.13 9.77 11.53
C ILE A 30 -4.75 9.44 10.94
N GLY A 31 -3.89 10.43 10.78
CA GLY A 31 -2.49 10.23 10.35
C GLY A 31 -1.69 9.45 11.39
N ASP A 32 -1.85 9.78 12.67
CA ASP A 32 -1.17 9.11 13.78
C ASP A 32 -1.58 7.64 13.90
N TRP A 33 -2.88 7.34 13.83
CA TRP A 33 -3.38 5.97 13.81
C TRP A 33 -3.02 5.21 12.54
N ASN A 34 -2.88 5.88 11.38
CA ASN A 34 -2.34 5.25 10.17
C ASN A 34 -0.86 4.86 10.35
N ILE A 35 -0.05 5.71 11.00
CA ILE A 35 1.36 5.40 11.33
C ILE A 35 1.43 4.22 12.30
N LEU A 36 0.63 4.23 13.36
CA LEU A 36 0.58 3.16 14.35
C LEU A 36 0.17 1.84 13.71
N ALA A 37 -0.89 1.85 12.91
CA ALA A 37 -1.35 0.68 12.17
C ALA A 37 -0.28 0.14 11.23
N GLN A 38 0.42 1.00 10.50
CA GLN A 38 1.53 0.61 9.63
C GLN A 38 2.65 -0.08 10.42
N ASN A 39 3.05 0.47 11.58
CA ASN A 39 4.11 -0.10 12.40
C ASN A 39 3.70 -1.45 12.98
N GLU A 40 2.47 -1.59 13.45
CA GLU A 40 1.95 -2.87 13.94
C GLU A 40 1.79 -3.90 12.80
N ALA A 41 1.30 -3.49 11.63
CA ALA A 41 1.20 -4.38 10.47
C ALA A 41 2.55 -4.97 10.05
N LEU A 42 3.64 -4.21 10.19
CA LEU A 42 5.01 -4.70 9.96
C LEU A 42 5.40 -5.84 10.91
N LEU A 43 4.83 -5.88 12.12
CA LEU A 43 5.13 -6.87 13.16
C LEU A 43 4.20 -8.08 13.12
N ILE A 44 2.98 -7.94 12.59
CA ILE A 44 2.03 -9.06 12.43
C ILE A 44 2.66 -10.15 11.58
N ARG A 45 3.19 -9.76 10.45
CA ARG A 45 3.93 -10.62 9.54
C ARG A 45 4.91 -9.77 8.73
N PRO A 46 6.22 -10.07 8.76
CA PRO A 46 7.22 -9.26 8.08
C PRO A 46 7.20 -9.44 6.55
N THR A 47 6.08 -9.85 5.97
CA THR A 47 5.88 -10.06 4.55
C THR A 47 4.98 -8.96 3.97
N ALA A 48 5.17 -8.63 2.70
CA ALA A 48 4.43 -7.56 2.04
C ALA A 48 2.89 -7.77 2.10
N HIS A 49 2.44 -9.03 2.12
CA HIS A 49 1.01 -9.36 2.03
C HIS A 49 0.32 -9.40 3.38
N GLY A 50 1.01 -9.86 4.43
CA GLY A 50 0.49 -9.73 5.79
C GLY A 50 0.27 -8.26 6.15
N GLN A 51 1.19 -7.39 5.75
CA GLN A 51 1.10 -5.94 5.94
C GLN A 51 -0.07 -5.33 5.17
N THR A 52 -0.21 -5.63 3.87
CA THR A 52 -1.30 -5.06 3.05
C THR A 52 -2.67 -5.48 3.55
N ARG A 53 -2.85 -6.76 3.97
CA ARG A 53 -4.11 -7.23 4.55
C ARG A 53 -4.43 -6.48 5.86
N GLY A 54 -3.48 -6.39 6.78
CA GLY A 54 -3.69 -5.71 8.06
C GLY A 54 -4.07 -4.24 7.85
N MET A 55 -3.33 -3.52 7.00
CA MET A 55 -3.62 -2.13 6.67
C MET A 55 -4.99 -1.95 6.00
N ALA A 56 -5.38 -2.86 5.09
CA ALA A 56 -6.69 -2.81 4.44
C ALA A 56 -7.84 -2.97 5.45
N MET A 57 -7.69 -3.88 6.43
CA MET A 57 -8.67 -4.07 7.50
C MET A 57 -8.80 -2.82 8.35
N VAL A 58 -7.68 -2.27 8.84
CA VAL A 58 -7.70 -1.08 9.70
C VAL A 58 -8.30 0.12 8.96
N GLN A 59 -7.79 0.42 7.77
CA GLN A 59 -8.20 1.63 7.05
C GLN A 59 -9.63 1.53 6.49
N GLY A 60 -10.09 0.32 6.13
CA GLY A 60 -11.48 0.09 5.76
C GLY A 60 -12.45 0.32 6.93
N ALA A 61 -12.11 -0.16 8.14
CA ALA A 61 -12.91 0.09 9.33
C ALA A 61 -12.90 1.58 9.74
N VAL A 62 -11.73 2.23 9.69
CA VAL A 62 -11.62 3.68 9.95
C VAL A 62 -12.50 4.50 9.01
N TYR A 63 -12.52 4.14 7.72
CA TYR A 63 -13.40 4.80 6.76
C TYR A 63 -14.88 4.66 7.14
N ASP A 64 -15.33 3.44 7.40
CA ASP A 64 -16.73 3.20 7.74
C ASP A 64 -17.14 3.93 9.03
N ALA A 65 -16.27 3.95 10.04
CA ALA A 65 -16.51 4.68 11.30
C ALA A 65 -16.70 6.19 11.08
N VAL A 66 -15.81 6.81 10.30
CA VAL A 66 -15.92 8.24 9.97
C VAL A 66 -17.10 8.52 9.07
N ASN A 67 -17.35 7.65 8.08
CA ASN A 67 -18.47 7.82 7.15
C ASN A 67 -19.84 7.61 7.82
N ALA A 68 -19.95 6.77 8.85
CA ALA A 68 -21.16 6.64 9.65
C ALA A 68 -21.61 7.96 10.29
N ILE A 69 -20.65 8.82 10.64
CA ILE A 69 -20.88 10.16 11.20
C ILE A 69 -21.18 11.18 10.09
N THR A 70 -20.36 11.18 9.03
CA THR A 70 -20.41 12.23 7.99
C THR A 70 -21.42 11.95 6.90
N ARG A 71 -21.72 10.70 6.59
CA ARG A 71 -22.67 10.20 5.58
C ARG A 71 -22.50 10.80 4.17
N LYS A 72 -21.26 11.16 3.83
CA LYS A 72 -20.97 11.82 2.53
C LYS A 72 -20.82 10.84 1.38
N HIS A 73 -20.44 9.59 1.67
CA HIS A 73 -20.15 8.57 0.68
C HIS A 73 -20.85 7.26 1.02
N GLU A 74 -20.98 6.37 0.03
CA GLU A 74 -21.45 5.01 0.27
C GLU A 74 -20.56 4.29 1.29
N PRO A 75 -21.15 3.57 2.28
CA PRO A 75 -20.37 2.78 3.24
C PRO A 75 -19.64 1.62 2.52
N TYR A 76 -18.60 1.10 3.16
CA TYR A 76 -17.87 -0.05 2.64
C TYR A 76 -18.49 -1.38 3.11
N LEU A 77 -18.60 -1.59 4.42
CA LEU A 77 -19.16 -2.81 5.02
C LEU A 77 -20.26 -2.51 6.05
N LEU A 78 -20.21 -1.34 6.66
CA LEU A 78 -21.09 -0.98 7.77
C LEU A 78 -22.43 -0.47 7.26
N ASP A 79 -23.53 -1.04 7.74
CA ASP A 79 -24.83 -0.41 7.60
C ASP A 79 -24.89 0.82 8.53
N VAL A 80 -24.79 1.99 7.95
CA VAL A 80 -24.72 3.25 8.71
C VAL A 80 -26.03 3.59 9.41
N ASP A 81 -27.15 3.04 8.97
CA ASP A 81 -28.47 3.27 9.59
C ASP A 81 -28.62 2.46 10.89
N ASP A 82 -28.00 1.28 10.97
CA ASP A 82 -27.97 0.46 12.19
C ASP A 82 -27.17 1.11 13.33
N VAL A 83 -26.18 1.96 13.00
CA VAL A 83 -25.34 2.64 14.02
C VAL A 83 -26.05 3.84 14.63
N GLY A 84 -26.86 4.56 13.87
CA GLY A 84 -27.55 5.77 14.35
C GLY A 84 -26.61 6.90 14.78
N ALA A 85 -25.36 6.91 14.28
CA ALA A 85 -24.37 7.92 14.65
C ALA A 85 -24.84 9.33 14.30
N GLN A 86 -24.66 10.25 15.25
CA GLN A 86 -25.07 11.63 15.09
C GLN A 86 -24.00 12.47 14.40
N PRO A 87 -24.36 13.50 13.63
CA PRO A 87 -23.37 14.36 12.93
C PRO A 87 -22.38 15.10 13.83
N PHE A 88 -22.71 15.23 15.13
CA PHE A 88 -21.84 15.84 16.13
C PHE A 88 -20.90 14.87 16.83
N ALA A 89 -21.00 13.55 16.52
CA ALA A 89 -20.11 12.54 17.10
C ALA A 89 -18.63 12.80 16.70
N SER A 90 -17.73 12.45 17.61
CA SER A 90 -16.29 12.69 17.42
C SER A 90 -15.71 11.75 16.35
N GLN A 91 -15.27 12.35 15.25
CA GLN A 91 -14.54 11.59 14.22
C GLN A 91 -13.20 11.06 14.76
N ASP A 92 -12.55 11.77 15.67
CA ASP A 92 -11.27 11.37 16.26
C ASP A 92 -11.46 10.12 17.17
N ALA A 93 -12.54 10.08 17.97
CA ALA A 93 -12.91 8.89 18.75
C ALA A 93 -13.25 7.71 17.83
N ALA A 94 -13.99 7.95 16.74
CA ALA A 94 -14.35 6.93 15.77
C ALA A 94 -13.12 6.33 15.09
N VAL A 95 -12.17 7.15 14.65
CA VAL A 95 -10.88 6.73 14.06
C VAL A 95 -10.09 5.86 15.04
N ALA A 96 -9.88 6.36 16.27
CA ALA A 96 -9.10 5.66 17.28
C ALA A 96 -9.72 4.32 17.65
N THR A 97 -11.03 4.29 17.86
CA THR A 97 -11.76 3.06 18.26
C THR A 97 -11.74 2.03 17.14
N ALA A 98 -12.05 2.42 15.90
CA ALA A 98 -12.03 1.49 14.77
C ALA A 98 -10.63 0.90 14.55
N ALA A 99 -9.60 1.73 14.55
CA ALA A 99 -8.23 1.28 14.37
C ALA A 99 -7.76 0.37 15.52
N HIS A 100 -8.00 0.77 16.75
CA HIS A 100 -7.63 0.01 17.95
C HIS A 100 -8.27 -1.38 17.96
N HIS A 101 -9.59 -1.48 17.81
CA HIS A 101 -10.30 -2.76 17.89
C HIS A 101 -9.89 -3.74 16.79
N VAL A 102 -9.66 -3.25 15.55
CA VAL A 102 -9.13 -4.10 14.49
C VAL A 102 -7.71 -4.54 14.80
N LEU A 103 -6.82 -3.63 15.24
CA LEU A 103 -5.43 -3.96 15.55
C LEU A 103 -5.33 -5.00 16.68
N VAL A 104 -6.02 -4.80 17.79
CA VAL A 104 -6.03 -5.74 18.92
C VAL A 104 -6.44 -7.15 18.50
N ALA A 105 -7.37 -7.26 17.53
CA ALA A 105 -7.82 -8.57 17.04
C ALA A 105 -6.80 -9.29 16.14
N ILE A 106 -5.85 -8.56 15.55
CA ILE A 106 -4.93 -9.13 14.54
C ILE A 106 -3.45 -9.14 14.93
N VAL A 107 -3.05 -8.39 15.97
CA VAL A 107 -1.65 -8.37 16.44
C VAL A 107 -1.38 -9.50 17.44
N ALA A 108 -0.09 -9.75 17.71
CA ALA A 108 0.30 -10.64 18.80
C ALA A 108 -0.11 -10.05 20.17
N PRO A 109 -0.56 -10.88 21.15
CA PRO A 109 -1.04 -10.41 22.45
C PRO A 109 -0.08 -9.48 23.20
N ALA A 110 1.23 -9.65 23.01
CA ALA A 110 2.25 -8.80 23.64
C ALA A 110 2.24 -7.34 23.14
N ARG A 111 1.55 -7.05 22.03
CA ARG A 111 1.43 -5.69 21.46
C ARG A 111 0.20 -4.94 21.98
N VAL A 112 -0.79 -5.64 22.52
CA VAL A 112 -2.06 -5.07 22.97
C VAL A 112 -1.89 -3.96 24.00
N PRO A 113 -1.06 -4.08 25.07
CA PRO A 113 -0.93 -3.02 26.07
C PRO A 113 -0.44 -1.67 25.50
N ALA A 114 0.39 -1.68 24.47
CA ALA A 114 0.84 -0.44 23.81
C ALA A 114 -0.28 0.20 22.99
N LEU A 115 -1.12 -0.60 22.35
CA LEU A 115 -2.30 -0.14 21.63
C LEU A 115 -3.35 0.44 22.59
N ASP A 116 -3.61 -0.22 23.72
CA ASP A 116 -4.52 0.25 24.76
C ASP A 116 -4.06 1.61 25.32
N THR A 117 -2.75 1.77 25.55
CA THR A 117 -2.17 3.03 26.00
C THR A 117 -2.38 4.15 25.00
N ALA A 118 -2.14 3.88 23.71
CA ALA A 118 -2.35 4.87 22.63
C ALA A 118 -3.83 5.24 22.49
N TYR A 119 -4.72 4.26 22.60
CA TYR A 119 -6.18 4.46 22.54
C TYR A 119 -6.67 5.32 23.70
N ALA A 120 -6.33 4.95 24.95
CA ALA A 120 -6.67 5.73 26.13
C ALA A 120 -6.16 7.18 26.04
N ALA A 121 -4.92 7.39 25.54
CA ALA A 121 -4.37 8.73 25.35
C ALA A 121 -5.14 9.54 24.31
N THR A 122 -5.62 8.90 23.24
CA THR A 122 -6.42 9.58 22.22
C THR A 122 -7.78 9.99 22.79
N LEU A 123 -8.49 9.11 23.50
CA LEU A 123 -9.78 9.44 24.11
C LEU A 123 -9.65 10.54 25.19
N ALA A 124 -8.64 10.46 26.03
CA ALA A 124 -8.40 11.48 27.06
C ALA A 124 -8.19 12.91 26.52
N ALA A 125 -7.87 13.05 25.22
CA ALA A 125 -7.76 14.35 24.55
C ALA A 125 -9.11 14.87 24.01
N ILE A 126 -10.17 14.07 24.08
CA ILE A 126 -11.52 14.39 23.62
C ILE A 126 -12.37 14.68 24.85
N PRO A 127 -13.19 15.74 24.88
CA PRO A 127 -14.09 15.98 26.00
C PRO A 127 -15.11 14.85 26.17
N ASP A 128 -15.24 14.35 27.41
CA ASP A 128 -16.22 13.32 27.78
C ASP A 128 -17.66 13.74 27.38
N GLY A 129 -18.46 12.78 26.97
CA GLY A 129 -19.89 12.95 26.71
C GLY A 129 -20.38 12.44 25.36
N ALA A 130 -21.60 12.78 25.00
CA ALA A 130 -22.32 12.23 23.86
C ALA A 130 -21.57 12.31 22.52
N SER A 131 -20.67 13.27 22.34
CA SER A 131 -19.84 13.38 21.13
C SER A 131 -18.79 12.27 21.06
N GLU A 132 -18.08 12.03 22.17
CA GLU A 132 -17.11 10.97 22.31
C GLU A 132 -17.79 9.60 22.22
N ASP A 133 -18.84 9.40 23.05
CA ASP A 133 -19.62 8.15 23.09
C ASP A 133 -20.13 7.74 21.72
N GLY A 134 -20.66 8.71 20.96
CA GLY A 134 -21.12 8.47 19.59
C GLY A 134 -20.00 8.09 18.62
N GLY A 135 -18.82 8.67 18.78
CA GLY A 135 -17.63 8.33 18.01
C GLY A 135 -17.12 6.92 18.35
N VAL A 136 -17.06 6.58 19.63
CA VAL A 136 -16.68 5.22 20.11
C VAL A 136 -17.64 4.18 19.54
N ALA A 137 -18.96 4.39 19.66
CA ALA A 137 -19.98 3.46 19.14
C ALA A 137 -19.84 3.25 17.61
N ALA A 138 -19.59 4.31 16.85
CA ALA A 138 -19.35 4.20 15.40
C ALA A 138 -18.08 3.40 15.09
N GLY A 139 -17.01 3.62 15.85
CA GLY A 139 -15.75 2.89 15.72
C GLY A 139 -15.88 1.40 16.03
N GLU A 140 -16.58 1.05 17.11
CA GLU A 140 -16.84 -0.34 17.50
C GLU A 140 -17.66 -1.10 16.45
N ALA A 141 -18.72 -0.47 15.94
CA ALA A 141 -19.56 -1.06 14.91
C ALA A 141 -18.79 -1.32 13.62
N ALA A 142 -17.97 -0.35 13.18
CA ALA A 142 -17.16 -0.48 11.98
C ALA A 142 -16.06 -1.54 12.12
N ALA A 143 -15.39 -1.59 13.28
CA ALA A 143 -14.40 -2.63 13.56
C ALA A 143 -15.04 -4.02 13.56
N LYS A 144 -16.22 -4.17 14.19
CA LYS A 144 -16.96 -5.44 14.19
C LYS A 144 -17.34 -5.86 12.77
N ALA A 145 -17.88 -4.97 11.95
CA ALA A 145 -18.25 -5.26 10.56
C ALA A 145 -17.06 -5.75 9.75
N MET A 146 -15.90 -5.11 9.91
CA MET A 146 -14.65 -5.52 9.26
C MET A 146 -14.17 -6.90 9.73
N LEU A 147 -14.15 -7.15 11.03
CA LEU A 147 -13.69 -8.42 11.59
C LEU A 147 -14.60 -9.58 11.17
N ASP A 148 -15.91 -9.37 11.18
CA ASP A 148 -16.90 -10.36 10.72
C ASP A 148 -16.71 -10.65 9.22
N ALA A 149 -16.53 -9.63 8.40
CA ALA A 149 -16.33 -9.78 6.96
C ALA A 149 -15.05 -10.54 6.60
N ARG A 150 -14.04 -10.48 7.49
CA ARG A 150 -12.74 -11.13 7.31
C ARG A 150 -12.57 -12.43 8.11
N ALA A 151 -13.58 -12.85 8.86
CA ALA A 151 -13.59 -14.16 9.51
C ALA A 151 -13.51 -15.27 8.46
N GLY A 152 -12.52 -16.16 8.60
CA GLY A 152 -12.34 -17.30 7.66
C GLY A 152 -12.01 -16.89 6.22
N ASP A 153 -11.38 -15.76 6.00
CA ASP A 153 -11.08 -15.20 4.68
C ASP A 153 -9.95 -15.93 3.90
N GLY A 154 -9.38 -16.98 4.47
CA GLY A 154 -8.27 -17.73 3.88
C GLY A 154 -6.88 -17.26 4.34
N TYR A 155 -6.81 -16.35 5.32
CA TYR A 155 -5.53 -15.89 5.87
C TYR A 155 -4.71 -17.05 6.42
N MET A 156 -3.46 -17.18 5.96
CA MET A 156 -2.52 -18.24 6.32
C MET A 156 -3.01 -19.67 6.04
N ALA A 157 -3.98 -19.86 5.16
CA ALA A 157 -4.38 -21.20 4.72
C ALA A 157 -3.20 -21.95 4.09
N THR A 158 -3.18 -23.25 4.25
CA THR A 158 -2.14 -24.11 3.63
C THR A 158 -2.14 -23.92 2.12
N PHE A 159 -0.96 -23.68 1.56
CA PHE A 159 -0.76 -23.51 0.13
C PHE A 159 0.45 -24.31 -0.34
N THR A 160 0.26 -25.08 -1.40
CA THR A 160 1.33 -25.85 -2.04
C THR A 160 1.45 -25.40 -3.50
N PRO A 161 2.56 -24.76 -3.90
CA PRO A 161 2.76 -24.34 -5.28
C PRO A 161 3.02 -25.53 -6.19
N THR A 162 2.58 -25.45 -7.45
CA THR A 162 3.05 -26.34 -8.51
C THR A 162 4.44 -25.88 -8.95
N ILE A 163 5.40 -26.78 -8.92
CA ILE A 163 6.78 -26.57 -9.38
C ILE A 163 7.16 -27.70 -10.35
N GLY A 164 8.03 -27.40 -11.31
CA GLY A 164 8.43 -28.41 -12.29
C GLY A 164 9.79 -28.12 -12.94
N PRO A 165 10.44 -29.16 -13.49
CA PRO A 165 11.75 -29.06 -14.11
C PRO A 165 11.71 -28.50 -15.54
N ASP A 166 10.55 -28.53 -16.21
CA ASP A 166 10.46 -28.17 -17.62
C ASP A 166 10.72 -26.69 -17.85
N ALA A 167 11.19 -26.35 -19.05
CA ALA A 167 11.37 -24.97 -19.47
C ALA A 167 10.07 -24.19 -19.36
N GLY A 168 10.15 -22.96 -18.86
CA GLY A 168 8.97 -22.13 -18.57
C GLY A 168 8.39 -22.33 -17.18
N ASN A 169 8.55 -23.47 -16.53
CA ASN A 169 8.00 -23.74 -15.20
C ASN A 169 8.85 -23.09 -14.10
N TRP A 170 8.17 -22.47 -13.12
CA TRP A 170 8.83 -21.91 -11.96
C TRP A 170 9.34 -23.01 -11.02
N ARG A 171 10.49 -22.74 -10.44
CA ARG A 171 11.12 -23.52 -9.37
C ARG A 171 11.90 -22.60 -8.43
N PRO A 172 12.04 -22.96 -7.14
CA PRO A 172 12.81 -22.15 -6.19
C PRO A 172 14.30 -22.15 -6.54
N LEU A 173 15.00 -21.13 -6.05
CA LEU A 173 16.46 -21.14 -6.09
C LEU A 173 16.98 -22.35 -5.31
N GLY A 174 17.93 -23.08 -5.90
CA GLY A 174 18.48 -24.31 -5.29
C GLY A 174 17.71 -25.60 -5.60
N TRP A 175 16.76 -25.54 -6.58
CA TRP A 175 16.14 -26.76 -7.13
C TRP A 175 17.21 -27.86 -7.38
N PRO A 176 16.95 -29.16 -7.05
CA PRO A 176 15.66 -29.75 -6.66
C PRO A 176 15.28 -29.65 -5.18
N ALA A 177 16.06 -28.99 -4.34
CA ALA A 177 15.62 -28.73 -2.97
C ALA A 177 14.40 -27.79 -2.95
N THR A 178 13.37 -28.16 -2.19
CA THR A 178 12.10 -27.41 -2.07
C THR A 178 12.07 -26.51 -0.85
N THR A 179 13.22 -26.14 -0.30
CA THR A 179 13.33 -25.18 0.80
C THR A 179 13.24 -23.74 0.30
N GLY A 180 12.70 -22.85 1.12
CA GLY A 180 12.58 -21.44 0.77
C GLY A 180 11.45 -21.12 -0.20
N LEU A 181 10.34 -21.85 -0.13
CA LEU A 181 9.11 -21.52 -0.84
C LEU A 181 8.49 -20.24 -0.31
N ASP A 182 7.61 -19.64 -1.13
CA ASP A 182 6.87 -18.43 -0.78
C ASP A 182 6.04 -18.65 0.50
N PRO A 183 6.31 -17.93 1.59
CA PRO A 183 5.53 -18.05 2.81
C PRO A 183 4.12 -17.46 2.69
N ASP A 184 3.85 -16.71 1.62
CA ASP A 184 2.61 -16.00 1.38
C ASP A 184 1.83 -16.52 0.15
N GLY A 185 2.10 -17.72 -0.33
CA GLY A 185 1.39 -18.31 -1.47
C GLY A 185 -0.14 -18.37 -1.30
N TRP A 186 -0.61 -18.42 -0.04
CA TRP A 186 -2.04 -18.37 0.33
C TRP A 186 -2.78 -17.11 -0.15
N VAL A 187 -2.08 -16.00 -0.38
CA VAL A 187 -2.67 -14.70 -0.75
C VAL A 187 -3.53 -14.78 -2.00
N GLY A 188 -3.13 -15.61 -2.98
CA GLY A 188 -3.91 -15.80 -4.21
C GLY A 188 -5.29 -16.42 -4.02
N ASN A 189 -5.55 -17.00 -2.84
CA ASN A 189 -6.82 -17.63 -2.46
C ASN A 189 -7.59 -16.85 -1.39
N LEU A 190 -7.05 -15.70 -0.96
CA LEU A 190 -7.70 -14.86 0.04
C LEU A 190 -9.01 -14.30 -0.51
N LYS A 191 -10.06 -14.23 0.33
CA LYS A 191 -11.31 -13.55 -0.03
C LYS A 191 -11.00 -12.10 -0.39
N PRO A 192 -11.39 -11.60 -1.57
CA PRO A 192 -11.15 -10.22 -1.96
C PRO A 192 -11.83 -9.20 -1.04
N PHE A 193 -11.34 -7.97 -1.05
CA PHE A 193 -11.92 -6.84 -0.33
C PHE A 193 -12.97 -6.11 -1.17
N VAL A 194 -12.66 -5.79 -2.43
CA VAL A 194 -13.54 -4.99 -3.31
C VAL A 194 -13.74 -5.60 -4.70
N ILE A 195 -12.83 -6.42 -5.18
CA ILE A 195 -13.02 -7.12 -6.46
C ILE A 195 -13.92 -8.34 -6.27
N GLN A 196 -14.60 -8.76 -7.33
CA GLN A 196 -15.61 -9.82 -7.27
C GLN A 196 -15.02 -11.24 -7.18
N SER A 197 -13.82 -11.42 -7.72
CA SER A 197 -13.07 -12.68 -7.64
C SER A 197 -11.57 -12.45 -7.76
N THR A 198 -10.78 -13.39 -7.25
CA THR A 198 -9.31 -13.32 -7.30
C THR A 198 -8.77 -13.29 -8.75
N SER A 199 -9.52 -13.80 -9.71
CA SER A 199 -9.17 -13.87 -11.13
C SER A 199 -9.86 -12.83 -12.03
N GLN A 200 -10.61 -11.88 -11.46
CA GLN A 200 -11.39 -10.89 -12.22
C GLN A 200 -10.54 -10.12 -13.25
N PHE A 201 -9.31 -9.82 -12.93
CA PHE A 201 -8.41 -9.07 -13.80
C PHE A 201 -7.22 -9.90 -14.30
N ARG A 202 -7.42 -11.21 -14.49
CA ARG A 202 -6.38 -12.11 -14.95
C ARG A 202 -5.60 -11.50 -16.12
N SER A 203 -4.28 -11.64 -16.07
CA SER A 203 -3.38 -11.18 -17.11
C SER A 203 -3.47 -12.08 -18.36
N LYS A 204 -2.87 -11.62 -19.46
CA LYS A 204 -2.79 -12.43 -20.68
C LYS A 204 -1.78 -13.58 -20.59
N GLY A 205 -1.04 -13.64 -19.50
CA GLY A 205 0.04 -14.59 -19.30
C GLY A 205 1.40 -14.16 -19.85
N PRO A 206 2.43 -14.97 -19.59
CA PRO A 206 3.77 -14.76 -20.12
C PRO A 206 3.80 -14.97 -21.63
N ASN A 207 4.81 -14.41 -22.31
CA ASN A 207 5.06 -14.67 -23.72
C ASN A 207 5.45 -16.14 -23.94
N ALA A 208 5.00 -16.74 -25.04
CA ALA A 208 5.43 -18.08 -25.44
C ALA A 208 6.96 -18.10 -25.64
N LEU A 209 7.64 -19.16 -25.16
CA LEU A 209 9.11 -19.25 -25.13
C LEU A 209 9.75 -19.06 -26.51
N THR A 210 9.11 -19.54 -27.57
CA THR A 210 9.60 -19.44 -28.96
C THR A 210 9.23 -18.12 -29.65
N SER A 211 8.57 -17.18 -28.95
CA SER A 211 8.12 -15.95 -29.56
C SER A 211 9.19 -14.86 -29.58
N ALA A 212 9.15 -13.99 -30.60
CA ALA A 212 10.02 -12.82 -30.68
C ALA A 212 9.84 -11.86 -29.48
N ALA A 213 8.64 -11.82 -28.89
CA ALA A 213 8.36 -11.02 -27.68
C ALA A 213 9.11 -11.57 -26.46
N TYR A 214 9.13 -12.90 -26.28
CA TYR A 214 9.93 -13.53 -25.22
C TYR A 214 11.42 -13.31 -25.44
N THR A 215 11.93 -13.51 -26.67
CA THR A 215 13.33 -13.25 -27.02
C THR A 215 13.75 -11.84 -26.67
N LYS A 216 12.89 -10.85 -26.94
CA LYS A 216 13.17 -9.45 -26.60
C LYS A 216 13.26 -9.25 -25.08
N ASP A 217 12.30 -9.74 -24.33
CA ASP A 217 12.28 -9.64 -22.86
C ASP A 217 13.48 -10.37 -22.23
N PHE A 218 13.82 -11.55 -22.77
CA PHE A 218 14.97 -12.36 -22.36
C PHE A 218 16.28 -11.59 -22.53
N ASN A 219 16.56 -11.08 -23.73
CA ASN A 219 17.79 -10.37 -24.01
C ASN A 219 17.89 -9.05 -23.25
N GLU A 220 16.77 -8.35 -23.02
CA GLU A 220 16.73 -7.15 -22.21
C GLU A 220 17.15 -7.42 -20.76
N VAL A 221 16.52 -8.40 -20.11
CA VAL A 221 16.84 -8.69 -18.70
C VAL A 221 18.22 -9.35 -18.58
N LYS A 222 18.64 -10.15 -19.54
CA LYS A 222 19.98 -10.75 -19.58
C LYS A 222 21.06 -9.68 -19.61
N SER A 223 20.88 -8.63 -20.38
CA SER A 223 21.83 -7.51 -20.51
C SER A 223 21.74 -6.55 -19.31
N LEU A 224 20.55 -6.00 -19.04
CA LEU A 224 20.38 -4.95 -18.01
C LEU A 224 20.33 -5.49 -16.59
N GLY A 225 19.86 -6.72 -16.40
CA GLY A 225 19.62 -7.32 -15.09
C GLY A 225 20.84 -8.04 -14.50
N ALA A 226 21.90 -8.26 -15.28
CA ALA A 226 23.10 -8.97 -14.81
C ALA A 226 23.79 -8.26 -13.63
N ALA A 227 24.34 -9.02 -12.70
CA ALA A 227 25.13 -8.48 -11.59
C ALA A 227 26.28 -7.59 -12.09
N ASN A 228 26.95 -8.03 -13.15
CA ASN A 228 28.08 -7.37 -13.80
C ASN A 228 27.70 -6.63 -15.09
N SER A 229 26.46 -6.15 -15.22
CA SER A 229 25.98 -5.46 -16.42
C SER A 229 26.86 -4.25 -16.78
N THR A 230 27.27 -4.18 -18.02
CA THR A 230 27.99 -3.03 -18.61
C THR A 230 27.07 -2.08 -19.36
N THR A 231 25.79 -2.42 -19.53
CA THR A 231 24.79 -1.63 -20.24
C THR A 231 23.85 -0.89 -19.31
N ARG A 232 23.70 -1.35 -18.06
CA ARG A 232 22.90 -0.68 -17.03
C ARG A 232 23.64 0.55 -16.50
N THR A 233 22.95 1.70 -16.44
CA THR A 233 23.52 2.93 -15.88
C THR A 233 23.62 2.87 -14.34
N ALA A 234 24.42 3.77 -13.76
CA ALA A 234 24.51 3.92 -12.30
C ALA A 234 23.15 4.30 -11.67
N ASP A 235 22.39 5.21 -12.31
CA ASP A 235 21.05 5.58 -11.82
C ASP A 235 20.07 4.40 -11.90
N GLN A 236 20.09 3.60 -12.96
CA GLN A 236 19.28 2.38 -13.05
C GLN A 236 19.62 1.37 -11.95
N THR A 237 20.91 1.25 -11.58
CA THR A 237 21.34 0.41 -10.46
C THR A 237 20.78 0.95 -9.14
N THR A 238 20.90 2.25 -8.91
CA THR A 238 20.34 2.92 -7.73
C THR A 238 18.82 2.76 -7.68
N ALA A 239 18.11 2.97 -8.79
CA ALA A 239 16.67 2.80 -8.86
C ALA A 239 16.24 1.35 -8.57
N ALA A 240 16.95 0.35 -9.12
CA ALA A 240 16.67 -1.06 -8.82
C ALA A 240 16.72 -1.34 -7.31
N ILE A 241 17.77 -0.88 -6.63
CA ILE A 241 17.95 -1.05 -5.18
C ILE A 241 16.93 -0.21 -4.41
N PHE A 242 16.65 1.02 -4.84
CA PHE A 242 15.70 1.94 -4.21
C PHE A 242 14.29 1.32 -4.12
N TRP A 243 13.82 0.70 -5.20
CA TRP A 243 12.50 0.09 -5.28
C TRP A 243 12.42 -1.32 -4.66
N GLN A 244 13.44 -1.74 -3.91
CA GLN A 244 13.41 -2.98 -3.12
C GLN A 244 12.90 -2.71 -1.70
N PHE A 245 11.59 -2.64 -1.51
CA PHE A 245 10.93 -2.30 -0.25
C PHE A 245 9.57 -2.98 -0.12
N ALA A 246 8.99 -2.90 1.11
CA ALA A 246 7.62 -3.31 1.37
C ALA A 246 6.63 -2.22 0.89
N PRO A 247 5.63 -2.55 0.06
CA PRO A 247 4.74 -1.53 -0.53
C PRO A 247 3.88 -0.76 0.48
N ALA A 248 3.37 -1.44 1.54
CA ALA A 248 2.44 -0.83 2.48
C ALA A 248 3.03 0.41 3.19
N PRO A 249 4.23 0.37 3.80
CA PRO A 249 4.81 1.54 4.45
C PRO A 249 5.05 2.70 3.49
N LEU A 250 5.53 2.42 2.29
CA LEU A 250 5.85 3.45 1.31
C LEU A 250 4.62 4.19 0.83
N TRP A 251 3.58 3.46 0.45
CA TRP A 251 2.38 4.09 -0.11
C TRP A 251 1.52 4.77 0.95
N ASN A 252 1.51 4.28 2.20
CA ASN A 252 0.85 4.98 3.30
C ASN A 252 1.60 6.28 3.67
N ARG A 253 2.94 6.28 3.64
CA ARG A 253 3.69 7.51 3.79
C ARG A 253 3.32 8.54 2.72
N LEU A 254 3.31 8.15 1.45
CA LEU A 254 2.88 9.04 0.37
C LEU A 254 1.44 9.54 0.56
N ALA A 255 0.53 8.68 1.03
CA ALA A 255 -0.85 9.09 1.31
C ALA A 255 -0.90 10.19 2.38
N ARG A 256 -0.14 10.06 3.48
CA ARG A 256 -0.02 11.09 4.52
C ARG A 256 0.65 12.37 3.99
N ASP A 257 1.73 12.24 3.20
CA ASP A 257 2.42 13.40 2.61
C ASP A 257 1.48 14.20 1.67
N LEU A 258 0.59 13.50 0.93
CA LEU A 258 -0.44 14.15 0.11
C LEU A 258 -1.56 14.76 0.95
N ALA A 259 -1.88 14.17 2.09
CA ALA A 259 -2.90 14.68 3.02
C ALA A 259 -2.40 15.82 3.91
N ALA A 260 -1.09 16.05 3.99
CA ALA A 260 -0.47 17.05 4.84
C ALA A 260 -1.07 18.45 4.60
N PRO A 261 -1.13 19.30 5.67
CA PRO A 261 -1.64 20.68 5.56
C PRO A 261 -0.97 21.46 4.44
N GLY A 262 -1.78 22.19 3.68
CA GLY A 262 -1.30 23.00 2.54
C GLY A 262 -1.09 22.25 1.23
N ARG A 263 -1.27 20.91 1.19
CA ARG A 263 -1.16 20.10 -0.04
C ARG A 263 -2.51 20.04 -0.78
N PHE A 264 -3.48 19.29 -0.25
CA PHE A 264 -4.80 19.08 -0.89
C PHE A 264 -5.97 19.41 0.04
N ASN A 265 -5.70 19.96 1.24
CA ASN A 265 -6.71 20.34 2.24
C ASN A 265 -7.73 19.22 2.52
N LEU A 266 -7.20 18.01 2.77
CA LEU A 266 -8.02 16.86 3.10
C LEU A 266 -8.42 16.93 4.58
N ASP A 267 -9.73 17.06 4.83
CA ASP A 267 -10.33 16.87 6.15
C ASP A 267 -10.33 15.37 6.55
N THR A 268 -10.67 15.06 7.80
CA THR A 268 -10.66 13.69 8.34
C THR A 268 -11.44 12.72 7.45
N ASP A 269 -12.59 13.12 6.94
CA ASP A 269 -13.42 12.31 6.04
C ASP A 269 -12.71 11.96 4.73
N LYS A 270 -12.11 12.95 4.08
CA LYS A 270 -11.35 12.71 2.84
C LYS A 270 -10.08 11.89 3.08
N GLN A 271 -9.41 12.08 4.22
CA GLN A 271 -8.24 11.28 4.59
C GLN A 271 -8.64 9.81 4.84
N ALA A 272 -9.72 9.57 5.61
CA ALA A 272 -10.24 8.24 5.86
C ALA A 272 -10.55 7.52 4.54
N ARG A 273 -11.25 8.21 3.63
CA ARG A 273 -11.56 7.69 2.30
C ARG A 273 -10.30 7.39 1.49
N LEU A 274 -9.33 8.29 1.44
CA LEU A 274 -8.07 8.10 0.71
C LEU A 274 -7.30 6.90 1.24
N TYR A 275 -7.14 6.80 2.56
CA TYR A 275 -6.37 5.71 3.17
C TYR A 275 -7.06 4.36 2.98
N ALA A 276 -8.37 4.29 3.10
CA ALA A 276 -9.13 3.08 2.79
C ALA A 276 -8.93 2.66 1.33
N MET A 277 -9.15 3.56 0.38
CA MET A 277 -9.02 3.27 -1.04
C MET A 277 -7.62 2.78 -1.41
N VAL A 278 -6.57 3.41 -0.89
CA VAL A 278 -5.16 3.02 -1.14
C VAL A 278 -4.88 1.61 -0.62
N ASN A 279 -5.30 1.31 0.60
CA ASN A 279 -4.97 0.04 1.25
C ASN A 279 -5.83 -1.12 0.73
N LEU A 280 -7.11 -0.90 0.45
CA LEU A 280 -7.99 -1.91 -0.16
C LEU A 280 -7.56 -2.24 -1.59
N ALA A 281 -7.18 -1.21 -2.39
CA ALA A 281 -6.64 -1.44 -3.73
C ALA A 281 -5.32 -2.22 -3.71
N ALA A 282 -4.43 -1.92 -2.76
CA ALA A 282 -3.17 -2.64 -2.60
C ALA A 282 -3.39 -4.11 -2.22
N ALA A 283 -4.31 -4.39 -1.29
CA ALA A 283 -4.65 -5.74 -0.86
C ALA A 283 -5.24 -6.58 -2.02
N ASP A 284 -6.20 -6.04 -2.74
CA ASP A 284 -6.82 -6.76 -3.86
C ASP A 284 -5.89 -6.91 -5.07
N ALA A 285 -5.00 -5.95 -5.29
CA ALA A 285 -3.94 -6.11 -6.28
C ALA A 285 -2.96 -7.23 -5.90
N ALA A 286 -2.64 -7.39 -4.62
CA ALA A 286 -1.85 -8.52 -4.15
C ALA A 286 -2.58 -9.84 -4.35
N ILE A 287 -3.84 -9.92 -4.01
CA ILE A 287 -4.70 -11.11 -4.17
C ILE A 287 -4.75 -11.53 -5.65
N SER A 288 -5.13 -10.61 -6.55
CA SER A 288 -5.17 -10.90 -7.98
C SER A 288 -3.81 -11.31 -8.53
N CYS A 289 -2.74 -10.62 -8.10
CA CYS A 289 -1.39 -10.88 -8.57
C CYS A 289 -0.92 -12.28 -8.16
N TRP A 290 -1.14 -12.69 -6.90
CA TRP A 290 -0.71 -14.01 -6.42
C TRP A 290 -1.56 -15.14 -6.99
N ASN A 291 -2.86 -14.91 -7.21
CA ASN A 291 -3.69 -15.85 -7.96
C ASN A 291 -3.15 -16.07 -9.37
N ASP A 292 -2.76 -15.01 -10.06
CA ASP A 292 -2.17 -15.08 -11.40
C ASP A 292 -0.78 -15.70 -11.41
N LYS A 293 0.08 -15.39 -10.43
CA LYS A 293 1.42 -15.98 -10.31
C LYS A 293 1.38 -17.50 -10.32
N TYR A 294 0.53 -18.06 -9.50
CA TYR A 294 0.44 -19.50 -9.37
C TYR A 294 -0.45 -20.16 -10.43
N HIS A 295 -1.28 -19.39 -11.11
CA HIS A 295 -1.97 -19.86 -12.30
C HIS A 295 -1.01 -20.06 -13.48
N TRP A 296 -0.08 -19.11 -13.69
CA TRP A 296 0.87 -19.18 -14.80
C TRP A 296 2.14 -19.96 -14.43
N GLY A 297 2.57 -19.97 -13.17
CA GLY A 297 3.73 -20.69 -12.68
C GLY A 297 5.03 -20.45 -13.47
N PHE A 298 5.23 -19.22 -13.98
CA PHE A 298 6.29 -18.93 -14.94
C PHE A 298 7.65 -18.72 -14.26
N TRP A 299 8.70 -19.29 -14.84
CA TRP A 299 10.05 -19.21 -14.31
C TRP A 299 10.63 -17.79 -14.24
N ARG A 300 11.62 -17.61 -13.38
CA ARG A 300 12.34 -16.35 -13.20
C ARG A 300 13.46 -16.20 -14.23
N PRO A 301 13.89 -14.95 -14.57
CA PRO A 301 14.98 -14.70 -15.52
C PRO A 301 16.24 -15.51 -15.25
N ARG A 302 16.60 -15.70 -13.94
CA ARG A 302 17.80 -16.47 -13.60
C ARG A 302 17.72 -17.94 -14.08
N ALA A 303 16.62 -18.60 -13.86
CA ALA A 303 16.43 -19.97 -14.36
C ALA A 303 16.38 -20.00 -15.89
N ALA A 304 15.59 -19.10 -16.47
CA ALA A 304 15.43 -18.99 -17.93
C ALA A 304 16.76 -18.74 -18.65
N ILE A 305 17.58 -17.82 -18.17
CA ILE A 305 18.85 -17.44 -18.84
C ILE A 305 19.88 -18.56 -18.69
N ARG A 306 19.93 -19.22 -17.54
CA ARG A 306 20.91 -20.28 -17.30
C ARG A 306 20.59 -21.57 -18.04
N GLU A 307 19.33 -21.80 -18.39
CA GLU A 307 18.82 -23.06 -18.93
C GLU A 307 18.15 -22.87 -20.32
N ALA A 308 18.45 -21.77 -21.02
CA ALA A 308 17.81 -21.41 -22.28
C ALA A 308 17.97 -22.47 -23.39
N ASP A 309 19.02 -23.28 -23.36
CA ASP A 309 19.22 -24.35 -24.36
C ASP A 309 18.06 -25.37 -24.39
N GLY A 310 17.26 -25.43 -23.31
CA GLY A 310 16.08 -26.29 -23.20
C GLY A 310 14.75 -25.63 -23.55
N ASP A 311 14.72 -24.33 -23.90
CA ASP A 311 13.46 -23.57 -24.11
C ASP A 311 12.88 -23.68 -25.52
N GLY A 312 13.60 -24.33 -26.43
CA GLY A 312 13.19 -24.51 -27.83
C GLY A 312 13.29 -23.24 -28.69
N ASN A 313 13.95 -22.19 -28.22
CA ASN A 313 14.10 -20.93 -28.91
C ASN A 313 15.57 -20.68 -29.30
N PRO A 314 15.95 -20.82 -30.56
CA PRO A 314 17.35 -20.63 -30.99
C PRO A 314 17.87 -19.18 -30.88
N ALA A 315 16.98 -18.22 -30.60
CA ALA A 315 17.34 -16.82 -30.40
C ALA A 315 17.59 -16.43 -28.93
N THR A 316 17.39 -17.38 -27.99
CA THR A 316 17.72 -17.26 -26.56
C THR A 316 18.94 -18.14 -26.28
N ILE A 317 20.08 -17.52 -25.98
CA ILE A 317 21.34 -18.24 -25.76
C ILE A 317 21.55 -18.39 -24.25
N ALA A 318 21.77 -19.62 -23.80
CA ALA A 318 22.03 -19.91 -22.39
C ALA A 318 23.32 -19.23 -21.88
N ASP A 319 23.31 -18.87 -20.63
CA ASP A 319 24.47 -18.42 -19.88
C ASP A 319 24.41 -19.07 -18.48
N PRO A 320 25.00 -20.26 -18.32
CA PRO A 320 24.98 -20.99 -17.05
C PRO A 320 25.58 -20.23 -15.87
N GLY A 321 26.45 -19.26 -16.14
CA GLY A 321 27.09 -18.41 -15.12
C GLY A 321 26.31 -17.15 -14.79
N TRP A 322 25.21 -16.85 -15.48
CA TRP A 322 24.48 -15.61 -15.28
C TRP A 322 23.89 -15.48 -13.87
N GLU A 323 24.14 -14.33 -13.26
CA GLU A 323 23.52 -13.95 -11.98
C GLU A 323 22.85 -12.59 -12.11
N SER A 324 21.70 -12.45 -11.44
CA SER A 324 20.99 -11.18 -11.38
C SER A 324 21.68 -10.19 -10.44
N LEU A 325 21.42 -8.90 -10.61
CA LEU A 325 21.80 -7.90 -9.60
C LEU A 325 21.25 -8.28 -8.21
N PHE A 326 20.05 -8.83 -8.16
CA PHE A 326 19.41 -9.28 -6.93
C PHE A 326 19.73 -10.74 -6.64
N ASN A 327 20.93 -10.96 -6.15
CA ASN A 327 21.38 -12.26 -5.64
C ASN A 327 22.12 -12.10 -4.29
N PRO A 328 22.18 -13.15 -3.47
CA PRO A 328 22.79 -13.08 -2.14
C PRO A 328 24.28 -12.75 -2.12
N SER A 329 25.00 -13.00 -3.23
CA SER A 329 26.42 -12.68 -3.33
C SER A 329 26.68 -11.19 -3.62
N THR A 330 25.66 -10.43 -4.03
CA THR A 330 25.77 -8.98 -4.16
C THR A 330 25.88 -8.39 -2.75
N GLN A 331 26.99 -7.70 -2.47
CA GLN A 331 27.28 -7.14 -1.14
C GLN A 331 26.40 -5.91 -0.85
N THR A 332 25.13 -6.14 -0.53
CA THR A 332 24.20 -5.12 -0.05
C THR A 332 23.72 -5.47 1.35
N THR A 333 23.50 -4.46 2.20
CA THR A 333 22.96 -4.68 3.54
C THR A 333 21.59 -4.00 3.68
N PRO A 334 20.52 -4.76 3.94
CA PRO A 334 20.42 -6.24 3.93
C PRO A 334 20.58 -6.81 2.51
N PRO A 335 20.90 -8.11 2.38
CA PRO A 335 21.14 -8.76 1.09
C PRO A 335 19.93 -8.63 0.14
N LEU A 336 20.22 -8.47 -1.13
CA LEU A 336 19.20 -8.56 -2.19
C LEU A 336 19.05 -10.02 -2.62
N ALA A 337 17.81 -10.44 -2.87
CA ALA A 337 17.54 -11.80 -3.31
C ALA A 337 16.43 -11.83 -4.36
N THR A 338 16.51 -12.79 -5.28
CA THR A 338 15.38 -13.13 -6.13
C THR A 338 14.24 -13.68 -5.27
N PRO A 339 13.03 -13.12 -5.37
CA PRO A 339 11.92 -13.58 -4.54
C PRO A 339 11.51 -15.03 -4.81
N PRO A 340 11.06 -15.81 -3.77
CA PRO A 340 10.78 -17.24 -3.87
C PRO A 340 9.37 -17.54 -4.41
N PHE A 341 8.96 -16.91 -5.50
CA PHE A 341 7.67 -17.10 -6.15
C PHE A 341 7.76 -16.85 -7.67
N PRO A 342 6.78 -17.31 -8.49
CA PRO A 342 6.80 -17.18 -9.94
C PRO A 342 7.04 -15.75 -10.44
N ASP A 343 7.58 -15.64 -11.66
CA ASP A 343 7.85 -14.35 -12.29
C ASP A 343 6.57 -13.56 -12.57
N HIS A 344 5.66 -14.18 -13.30
CA HIS A 344 4.53 -13.49 -13.93
C HIS A 344 3.22 -13.61 -13.13
N PRO A 345 2.53 -12.47 -12.93
CA PRO A 345 2.92 -11.08 -13.14
C PRO A 345 3.77 -10.51 -11.99
N SER A 346 4.40 -9.34 -12.21
CA SER A 346 5.23 -8.68 -11.18
C SER A 346 4.40 -8.13 -10.03
N GLY A 347 4.72 -8.53 -8.79
CA GLY A 347 4.05 -8.03 -7.57
C GLY A 347 4.18 -6.52 -7.39
N HIS A 348 5.38 -5.96 -7.61
CA HIS A 348 5.59 -4.51 -7.55
C HIS A 348 4.76 -3.76 -8.60
N GLY A 349 4.67 -4.31 -9.82
CA GLY A 349 3.80 -3.78 -10.87
C GLY A 349 2.33 -3.75 -10.44
N CYS A 350 1.82 -4.87 -9.91
CA CYS A 350 0.42 -5.00 -9.46
C CYS A 350 0.07 -3.99 -8.36
N LEU A 351 0.80 -4.03 -7.24
CA LEU A 351 0.47 -3.19 -6.09
C LEU A 351 0.66 -1.70 -6.40
N SER A 352 1.81 -1.33 -6.98
CA SER A 352 2.06 0.07 -7.32
C SER A 352 1.12 0.58 -8.41
N GLY A 353 0.77 -0.27 -9.38
CA GLY A 353 -0.22 0.06 -10.41
C GLY A 353 -1.59 0.40 -9.81
N ALA A 354 -2.05 -0.37 -8.80
CA ALA A 354 -3.31 -0.12 -8.12
C ALA A 354 -3.27 1.17 -7.30
N VAL A 355 -2.27 1.34 -6.47
CA VAL A 355 -2.15 2.50 -5.57
C VAL A 355 -1.97 3.80 -6.34
N LEU A 356 -1.05 3.85 -7.32
CA LEU A 356 -0.82 5.07 -8.11
C LEU A 356 -2.02 5.41 -8.99
N ARG A 357 -2.78 4.41 -9.43
CA ARG A 357 -4.07 4.65 -10.10
C ARG A 357 -5.10 5.21 -9.12
N THR A 358 -5.17 4.72 -7.89
CA THR A 358 -6.07 5.22 -6.85
C THR A 358 -5.76 6.68 -6.51
N PHE A 359 -4.50 7.06 -6.31
CA PHE A 359 -4.12 8.47 -6.10
C PHE A 359 -4.55 9.35 -7.27
N ARG A 360 -4.28 8.90 -8.51
CA ARG A 360 -4.68 9.65 -9.70
C ARG A 360 -6.19 9.88 -9.77
N GLU A 361 -6.99 8.85 -9.52
CA GLU A 361 -8.46 8.95 -9.58
C GLU A 361 -9.00 9.81 -8.44
N PHE A 362 -8.48 9.63 -7.22
CA PHE A 362 -8.90 10.42 -6.06
C PHE A 362 -8.61 11.91 -6.24
N LEU A 363 -7.43 12.26 -6.76
CA LEU A 363 -7.03 13.65 -6.99
C LEU A 363 -7.46 14.20 -8.35
N GLY A 364 -8.07 13.40 -9.20
CA GLY A 364 -8.55 13.78 -10.54
C GLY A 364 -7.44 14.08 -11.55
N ARG A 365 -6.16 13.81 -11.24
CA ARG A 365 -5.02 14.15 -12.11
C ARG A 365 -3.80 13.27 -11.89
N ASP A 366 -3.02 13.08 -12.94
CA ASP A 366 -1.74 12.35 -12.92
C ASP A 366 -0.55 13.25 -12.54
N LYS A 367 -0.60 14.54 -12.96
CA LYS A 367 0.47 15.50 -12.68
C LYS A 367 0.35 16.04 -11.26
N VAL A 368 1.09 15.42 -10.36
CA VAL A 368 1.24 15.78 -8.94
C VAL A 368 2.71 15.59 -8.61
N PRO A 369 3.45 16.64 -8.21
CA PRO A 369 4.82 16.49 -7.73
C PRO A 369 4.83 15.81 -6.35
N PHE A 370 5.70 14.82 -6.16
CA PHE A 370 5.88 14.14 -4.88
C PHE A 370 7.26 13.50 -4.76
N ASP A 371 7.68 13.27 -3.53
CA ASP A 371 8.88 12.54 -3.20
C ASP A 371 8.53 11.14 -2.70
N VAL A 372 9.36 10.17 -3.05
CA VAL A 372 9.29 8.81 -2.55
C VAL A 372 10.52 8.55 -1.71
N TYR A 373 10.35 7.91 -0.57
CA TYR A 373 11.42 7.56 0.35
C TYR A 373 11.58 6.04 0.43
N SER A 374 12.81 5.57 0.40
CA SER A 374 13.14 4.16 0.51
C SER A 374 13.96 3.91 1.77
N GLY A 375 13.66 2.82 2.48
CA GLY A 375 14.49 2.39 3.61
C GLY A 375 15.94 2.01 3.20
N ARG A 376 16.19 1.78 1.91
CA ARG A 376 17.54 1.55 1.38
C ARG A 376 18.37 2.83 1.27
N PHE A 377 17.70 3.96 1.05
CA PHE A 377 18.29 5.29 0.90
C PHE A 377 17.46 6.32 1.70
N PRO A 378 17.49 6.27 3.04
CA PRO A 378 16.55 7.04 3.89
C PRO A 378 16.68 8.55 3.71
N ASN A 379 17.85 9.05 3.33
CA ASN A 379 18.12 10.49 3.16
C ASN A 379 18.19 10.93 1.67
N GLN A 380 17.85 10.06 0.74
CA GLN A 380 17.91 10.32 -0.70
C GLN A 380 16.56 9.95 -1.35
N PRO A 381 15.54 10.82 -1.22
CA PRO A 381 14.27 10.58 -1.89
C PRO A 381 14.43 10.65 -3.41
N ARG A 382 13.53 9.99 -4.12
CA ARG A 382 13.37 10.15 -5.57
C ARG A 382 12.15 11.01 -5.83
N HIS A 383 12.35 12.06 -6.63
CA HIS A 383 11.31 13.02 -6.99
C HIS A 383 10.60 12.61 -8.28
N PHE A 384 9.27 12.76 -8.31
CA PHE A 384 8.44 12.49 -9.48
C PHE A 384 7.41 13.61 -9.69
N GLU A 385 7.26 14.05 -10.95
CA GLU A 385 6.26 15.03 -11.36
C GLU A 385 4.88 14.41 -11.63
N ARG A 386 4.82 13.06 -11.76
CA ARG A 386 3.62 12.32 -12.13
C ARG A 386 3.62 10.93 -11.52
N PHE A 387 2.44 10.44 -11.16
CA PHE A 387 2.26 9.07 -10.71
C PHE A 387 2.68 8.05 -11.78
N SER A 388 2.36 8.34 -13.05
CA SER A 388 2.74 7.48 -14.19
C SER A 388 4.25 7.37 -14.39
N LEU A 389 5.05 8.38 -14.03
CA LEU A 389 6.50 8.33 -14.12
C LEU A 389 7.11 7.43 -13.05
N ALA A 390 6.60 7.51 -11.80
CA ALA A 390 7.02 6.58 -10.74
C ALA A 390 6.72 5.13 -11.12
N LEU A 391 5.52 4.85 -11.66
CA LEU A 391 5.18 3.49 -12.10
C LEU A 391 6.09 3.01 -13.23
N LYS A 392 6.45 3.88 -14.17
CA LYS A 392 7.39 3.55 -15.27
C LYS A 392 8.77 3.17 -14.72
N GLU A 393 9.25 3.89 -13.72
CA GLU A 393 10.53 3.59 -13.10
C GLU A 393 10.48 2.28 -12.30
N ILE A 394 9.39 2.01 -11.57
CA ILE A 394 9.18 0.75 -10.85
C ILE A 394 9.26 -0.45 -11.82
N VAL A 395 8.60 -0.37 -12.97
CA VAL A 395 8.67 -1.39 -14.04
C VAL A 395 10.12 -1.60 -14.47
N GLY A 396 10.86 -0.53 -14.76
CA GLY A 396 12.28 -0.62 -15.10
C GLY A 396 13.15 -1.23 -14.00
N ALA A 397 12.91 -0.83 -12.77
CA ALA A 397 13.68 -1.25 -11.60
C ALA A 397 13.70 -2.78 -11.40
N ARG A 398 12.62 -3.47 -11.73
CA ARG A 398 12.55 -4.94 -11.62
C ARG A 398 13.35 -5.64 -12.71
N ILE A 399 13.40 -5.07 -13.91
CA ILE A 399 14.22 -5.56 -15.02
C ILE A 399 15.70 -5.30 -14.70
N TRP A 400 16.04 -4.09 -14.25
CA TRP A 400 17.40 -3.73 -13.85
C TRP A 400 17.91 -4.53 -12.67
N GLY A 401 16.99 -4.95 -11.78
CA GLY A 401 17.29 -5.90 -10.71
C GLY A 401 17.52 -7.35 -11.16
N GLY A 402 17.17 -7.66 -12.41
CA GLY A 402 17.35 -8.99 -13.01
C GLY A 402 16.36 -10.05 -12.53
N ILE A 403 15.19 -9.64 -12.04
CA ILE A 403 14.26 -10.55 -11.37
C ILE A 403 12.90 -10.69 -12.05
N HIS A 404 12.61 -9.85 -13.06
CA HIS A 404 11.39 -9.93 -13.85
C HIS A 404 11.65 -9.68 -15.33
N PHE A 405 10.88 -10.36 -16.17
CA PHE A 405 10.72 -10.02 -17.58
C PHE A 405 9.81 -8.78 -17.72
N ARG A 406 10.05 -7.95 -18.75
CA ARG A 406 9.25 -6.74 -18.99
C ARG A 406 7.75 -7.02 -19.10
N THR A 407 7.37 -8.09 -19.78
CA THR A 407 5.97 -8.50 -19.91
C THR A 407 5.33 -8.75 -18.54
N ALA A 408 6.03 -9.36 -17.58
CA ALA A 408 5.52 -9.56 -16.22
C ALA A 408 5.25 -8.23 -15.50
N ASP A 409 6.15 -7.26 -15.65
CA ASP A 409 6.00 -5.93 -15.02
C ASP A 409 4.88 -5.10 -15.66
N VAL A 410 4.82 -5.06 -16.97
CA VAL A 410 3.80 -4.28 -17.70
C VAL A 410 2.39 -4.86 -17.49
N GLN A 411 2.25 -6.18 -17.54
CA GLN A 411 0.96 -6.82 -17.27
C GLN A 411 0.56 -6.69 -15.81
N GLY A 412 1.51 -6.80 -14.87
CA GLY A 412 1.26 -6.53 -13.46
C GLY A 412 0.76 -5.10 -13.22
N ALA A 413 1.46 -4.10 -13.76
CA ALA A 413 1.04 -2.70 -13.68
C ALA A 413 -0.35 -2.46 -14.31
N THR A 414 -0.66 -3.16 -15.40
CA THR A 414 -1.97 -3.08 -16.06
C THR A 414 -3.08 -3.69 -15.19
N MET A 415 -2.82 -4.85 -14.58
CA MET A 415 -3.73 -5.50 -13.64
C MET A 415 -4.02 -4.59 -12.45
N GLY A 416 -2.98 -4.07 -11.81
CA GLY A 416 -3.12 -3.15 -10.68
C GLY A 416 -3.96 -1.92 -11.03
N LYS A 417 -3.70 -1.28 -12.18
CA LYS A 417 -4.50 -0.14 -12.65
C LYS A 417 -5.99 -0.49 -12.81
N LYS A 418 -6.31 -1.72 -13.24
CA LYS A 418 -7.72 -2.17 -13.33
C LYS A 418 -8.34 -2.31 -11.95
N VAL A 419 -7.62 -2.85 -10.96
CA VAL A 419 -8.08 -2.93 -9.57
C VAL A 419 -8.37 -1.54 -9.00
N GLY A 420 -7.43 -0.60 -9.09
CA GLY A 420 -7.63 0.77 -8.59
C GLY A 420 -8.78 1.51 -9.30
N PHE A 421 -8.95 1.28 -10.60
CA PHE A 421 -10.07 1.86 -11.36
C PHE A 421 -11.43 1.21 -10.98
N TRP A 422 -11.44 -0.10 -10.77
CA TRP A 422 -12.63 -0.83 -10.32
C TRP A 422 -13.12 -0.29 -8.96
N LEU A 423 -12.22 -0.19 -7.99
CA LEU A 423 -12.52 0.35 -6.68
C LEU A 423 -13.14 1.76 -6.78
N GLN A 424 -12.51 2.67 -7.54
CA GLN A 424 -13.00 4.03 -7.74
C GLN A 424 -14.40 4.06 -8.38
N LYS A 425 -14.72 3.09 -9.21
CA LYS A 425 -16.02 3.06 -9.93
C LYS A 425 -17.15 2.46 -9.11
N HIS A 426 -16.86 1.57 -8.16
CA HIS A 426 -17.88 0.72 -7.53
C HIS A 426 -17.95 0.89 -6.01
N TYR A 427 -17.06 1.67 -5.41
CA TYR A 427 -17.00 1.88 -3.96
C TYR A 427 -16.75 3.34 -3.63
N PHE A 428 -17.16 3.75 -2.44
CA PHE A 428 -16.90 5.10 -1.92
C PHE A 428 -17.48 6.23 -2.78
N GLN A 429 -18.58 5.94 -3.50
CA GLN A 429 -19.23 6.95 -4.32
C GLN A 429 -19.90 7.99 -3.43
N PRO A 430 -19.97 9.26 -3.85
CA PRO A 430 -20.74 10.26 -3.13
C PRO A 430 -22.22 9.82 -3.02
N VAL A 431 -22.79 9.90 -1.82
CA VAL A 431 -24.22 9.75 -1.64
C VAL A 431 -24.89 10.93 -2.34
N ARG A 432 -25.83 10.66 -3.25
CA ARG A 432 -26.59 11.73 -3.90
C ARG A 432 -27.57 12.32 -2.90
N PRO A 433 -27.67 13.66 -2.78
CA PRO A 433 -28.64 14.33 -1.91
C PRO A 433 -30.07 13.99 -2.29
#